data_c1de18da53152bed5049034bea5414b1
#
_entry.id   c1de18da53152bed5049034bea5414b1
#
_cell.length_a   1.000
_cell.length_b   1.000
_cell.length_c   1.000
_cell.angle_alpha   90.00
_cell.angle_beta   90.00
_cell.angle_gamma   90.00
#
_symmetry.space_group_name_H-M   'P 1'
#
loop_
_entity.id
_entity.type
_entity.pdbx_description
1 polymer ?
#
loop_
_entity_poly.entity_id
_entity_poly.type
_entity_poly.pdbx_seq_one_letter_code
_entity_poly.pdbx_strand_id
1 'polypeptide(L)'
;SGIPSIPQELTNLAYELDIDGLMGIDAVAWGNLMAIIILLIILVLIIAFCVRINNSRVGRAFAAIKADDHAAELMGINVVYYKMMAFIIGAFIAGIGGGLYAHITNFINPTDFSYHKVVQILLFPVFGGSNVVWGSVLGSFILTLLPEVLRFLSDYRDIIYGALLVILMAVRPDGILTESMVDKISRKLGFKKAPYIPESQVLTERFEAYKRKQEEKQG
;
A
#
# COMPACT_ATOMS: atom_id res chain seq x y z
N SER A 1 -24.93 -5.88 22.56
CA SER A 1 -23.52 -5.97 23.00
C SER A 1 -22.65 -5.81 21.77
N GLY A 2 -21.95 -4.68 21.69
CA GLY A 2 -21.01 -4.38 20.60
C GLY A 2 -19.74 -5.23 20.72
N ILE A 3 -18.90 -5.17 19.67
CA ILE A 3 -17.57 -5.79 19.68
C ILE A 3 -16.71 -4.96 20.63
N PRO A 4 -15.98 -5.58 21.60
CA PRO A 4 -15.09 -4.82 22.47
C PRO A 4 -14.03 -4.12 21.63
N SER A 5 -13.87 -2.81 21.83
CA SER A 5 -12.86 -2.03 21.11
C SER A 5 -11.51 -2.13 21.78
N ILE A 6 -10.46 -2.20 20.98
CA ILE A 6 -9.07 -2.15 21.46
C ILE A 6 -8.83 -0.92 22.34
N PRO A 7 -9.25 0.32 21.96
CA PRO A 7 -9.07 1.49 22.81
C PRO A 7 -9.80 1.39 24.16
N GLN A 8 -11.01 0.83 24.20
CA GLN A 8 -11.77 0.68 25.44
C GLN A 8 -11.14 -0.33 26.38
N GLU A 9 -10.73 -1.48 25.88
CA GLU A 9 -10.04 -2.51 26.68
C GLU A 9 -8.74 -1.97 27.26
N LEU A 10 -7.95 -1.23 26.48
CA LEU A 10 -6.72 -0.60 26.94
C LEU A 10 -7.00 0.51 27.96
N THR A 11 -8.09 1.27 27.80
CA THR A 11 -8.51 2.28 28.76
C THR A 11 -8.93 1.64 30.10
N ASN A 12 -9.69 0.55 30.04
CA ASN A 12 -10.05 -0.19 31.25
C ASN A 12 -8.82 -0.72 31.99
N LEU A 13 -7.86 -1.25 31.26
CA LEU A 13 -6.58 -1.69 31.82
C LEU A 13 -5.77 -0.54 32.41
N ALA A 14 -5.83 0.67 31.82
CA ALA A 14 -5.22 1.86 32.36
C ALA A 14 -5.84 2.29 33.71
N TYR A 15 -7.16 2.17 33.84
CA TYR A 15 -7.84 2.41 35.11
C TYR A 15 -7.50 1.36 36.18
N GLU A 16 -7.39 0.09 35.81
CA GLU A 16 -6.98 -0.98 36.74
C GLU A 16 -5.54 -0.79 37.25
N LEU A 17 -4.66 -0.24 36.42
CA LEU A 17 -3.24 0.01 36.75
C LEU A 17 -2.98 1.39 37.37
N ASP A 18 -4.04 2.18 37.63
CA ASP A 18 -3.96 3.54 38.19
C ASP A 18 -2.92 4.45 37.49
N ILE A 19 -2.94 4.42 36.14
CA ILE A 19 -1.97 5.15 35.30
C ILE A 19 -2.12 6.67 35.48
N ASP A 20 -3.34 7.15 35.75
CA ASP A 20 -3.61 8.54 36.04
C ASP A 20 -2.81 9.03 37.25
N GLY A 21 -2.73 8.21 38.28
CA GLY A 21 -1.95 8.53 39.51
C GLY A 21 -0.43 8.40 39.31
N LEU A 22 0.00 7.47 38.43
CA LEU A 22 1.42 7.16 38.24
C LEU A 22 2.11 8.08 37.21
N MET A 23 1.42 8.43 36.10
CA MET A 23 2.01 9.17 34.98
C MET A 23 1.39 10.55 34.73
N GLY A 24 0.28 10.91 35.39
CA GLY A 24 -0.44 12.17 35.16
C GLY A 24 -1.06 12.29 33.75
N ILE A 25 -1.28 11.17 33.08
CA ILE A 25 -1.89 11.07 31.74
C ILE A 25 -3.27 10.49 31.92
N ASP A 26 -4.29 11.16 31.36
CA ASP A 26 -5.67 10.66 31.33
C ASP A 26 -5.73 9.23 30.77
N ALA A 27 -6.39 8.30 31.47
CA ALA A 27 -6.50 6.89 31.09
C ALA A 27 -7.07 6.70 29.69
N VAL A 28 -7.99 7.57 29.25
CA VAL A 28 -8.53 7.55 27.89
C VAL A 28 -7.47 7.93 26.86
N ALA A 29 -6.65 8.94 27.14
CA ALA A 29 -5.55 9.34 26.26
C ALA A 29 -4.50 8.23 26.16
N TRP A 30 -4.18 7.58 27.28
CA TRP A 30 -3.25 6.45 27.32
C TRP A 30 -3.78 5.26 26.51
N GLY A 31 -5.05 4.89 26.67
CA GLY A 31 -5.68 3.81 25.91
C GLY A 31 -5.64 4.05 24.40
N ASN A 32 -5.93 5.27 23.97
CA ASN A 32 -5.86 5.65 22.56
C ASN A 32 -4.42 5.63 22.02
N LEU A 33 -3.45 6.10 22.78
CA LEU A 33 -2.03 6.05 22.40
C LEU A 33 -1.54 4.61 22.23
N MET A 34 -1.87 3.73 23.15
CA MET A 34 -1.50 2.32 23.06
C MET A 34 -2.17 1.63 21.87
N ALA A 35 -3.44 1.93 21.59
CA ALA A 35 -4.13 1.43 20.41
C ALA A 35 -3.42 1.86 19.12
N ILE A 36 -3.01 3.13 19.00
CA ILE A 36 -2.27 3.64 17.84
C ILE A 36 -0.92 2.92 17.71
N ILE A 37 -0.21 2.71 18.81
CA ILE A 37 1.08 2.01 18.79
C ILE A 37 0.90 0.56 18.30
N ILE A 38 -0.10 -0.15 18.80
CA ILE A 38 -0.41 -1.53 18.38
C ILE A 38 -0.71 -1.57 16.87
N LEU A 39 -1.54 -0.65 16.38
CA LEU A 39 -1.87 -0.55 14.96
C LEU A 39 -0.65 -0.25 14.10
N LEU A 40 0.25 0.64 14.57
CA LEU A 40 1.51 0.93 13.91
C LEU A 40 2.43 -0.29 13.84
N ILE A 41 2.53 -1.06 14.93
CA ILE A 41 3.33 -2.30 14.96
C ILE A 41 2.76 -3.30 13.93
N ILE A 42 1.45 -3.51 13.90
CA ILE A 42 0.81 -4.41 12.93
C ILE A 42 1.06 -3.93 11.50
N LEU A 43 0.92 -2.63 11.25
CA LEU A 43 1.19 -2.04 9.94
C LEU A 43 2.64 -2.28 9.50
N VAL A 44 3.61 -2.04 10.38
CA VAL A 44 5.04 -2.29 10.10
C VAL A 44 5.30 -3.76 9.82
N LEU A 45 4.68 -4.68 10.57
CA LEU A 45 4.79 -6.13 10.33
C LEU A 45 4.23 -6.52 8.95
N ILE A 46 3.07 -5.98 8.57
CA ILE A 46 2.47 -6.23 7.25
C ILE A 46 3.39 -5.69 6.14
N ILE A 47 3.91 -4.47 6.29
CA ILE A 47 4.83 -3.87 5.32
C ILE A 47 6.10 -4.72 5.20
N ALA A 48 6.70 -5.13 6.32
CA ALA A 48 7.89 -5.97 6.34
C ALA A 48 7.64 -7.32 5.65
N PHE A 49 6.47 -7.91 5.89
CA PHE A 49 6.03 -9.14 5.23
C PHE A 49 5.90 -8.97 3.71
N CYS A 50 5.22 -7.91 3.25
CA CYS A 50 5.09 -7.60 1.83
C CYS A 50 6.45 -7.34 1.15
N VAL A 51 7.32 -6.58 1.79
CA VAL A 51 8.68 -6.31 1.28
C VAL A 51 9.51 -7.61 1.21
N ARG A 52 9.38 -8.48 2.20
CA ARG A 52 10.06 -9.78 2.21
C ARG A 52 9.58 -10.69 1.08
N ILE A 53 8.26 -10.75 0.83
CA ILE A 53 7.69 -11.50 -0.29
C ILE A 53 8.20 -10.93 -1.61
N ASN A 54 8.15 -9.61 -1.80
CA ASN A 54 8.58 -8.96 -3.03
C ASN A 54 10.06 -9.26 -3.36
N ASN A 55 10.92 -9.34 -2.36
CA ASN A 55 12.34 -9.67 -2.54
C ASN A 55 12.63 -11.18 -2.62
N SER A 56 11.62 -12.05 -2.50
CA SER A 56 11.76 -13.51 -2.53
C SER A 56 11.71 -14.09 -3.94
N ARG A 57 11.83 -15.42 -4.07
CA ARG A 57 11.61 -16.14 -5.33
C ARG A 57 10.15 -15.96 -5.83
N VAL A 58 9.22 -15.92 -4.89
CA VAL A 58 7.78 -15.72 -5.18
C VAL A 58 7.55 -14.32 -5.79
N GLY A 59 8.17 -13.29 -5.23
CA GLY A 59 8.07 -11.92 -5.76
C GLY A 59 8.63 -11.78 -7.18
N ARG A 60 9.72 -12.49 -7.49
CA ARG A 60 10.26 -12.51 -8.86
C ARG A 60 9.31 -13.20 -9.84
N ALA A 61 8.64 -14.29 -9.42
CA ALA A 61 7.62 -14.93 -10.23
C ALA A 61 6.41 -14.00 -10.47
N PHE A 62 5.97 -13.27 -9.43
CA PHE A 62 4.91 -12.25 -9.57
C PHE A 62 5.31 -11.14 -10.56
N ALA A 63 6.56 -10.68 -10.50
CA ALA A 63 7.06 -9.65 -11.42
C ALA A 63 7.11 -10.15 -12.87
N ALA A 64 7.52 -11.40 -13.09
CA ALA A 64 7.52 -12.01 -14.42
C ALA A 64 6.10 -12.16 -14.99
N ILE A 65 5.15 -12.64 -14.18
CA ILE A 65 3.74 -12.78 -14.56
C ILE A 65 3.11 -11.40 -14.84
N LYS A 66 3.45 -10.38 -14.04
CA LYS A 66 2.97 -9.01 -14.25
C LYS A 66 3.45 -8.42 -15.58
N ALA A 67 4.67 -8.76 -16.01
CA ALA A 67 5.22 -8.29 -17.27
C ALA A 67 4.54 -8.95 -18.48
N ASP A 68 4.44 -10.28 -18.47
CA ASP A 68 3.77 -11.05 -19.51
C ASP A 68 3.41 -12.46 -19.00
N ASP A 69 2.12 -12.75 -18.91
CA ASP A 69 1.60 -14.05 -18.44
C ASP A 69 2.06 -15.21 -19.33
N HIS A 70 2.01 -15.03 -20.67
CA HIS A 70 2.36 -16.08 -21.62
C HIS A 70 3.87 -16.33 -21.66
N ALA A 71 4.68 -15.28 -21.62
CA ALA A 71 6.13 -15.42 -21.55
C ALA A 71 6.56 -16.12 -20.24
N ALA A 72 5.92 -15.81 -19.12
CA ALA A 72 6.18 -16.48 -17.83
C ALA A 72 5.86 -17.98 -17.89
N GLU A 73 4.74 -18.35 -18.53
CA GLU A 73 4.34 -19.75 -18.72
C GLU A 73 5.35 -20.53 -19.59
N LEU A 74 5.80 -19.93 -20.68
CA LEU A 74 6.83 -20.52 -21.54
C LEU A 74 8.18 -20.72 -20.83
N MET A 75 8.47 -19.91 -19.82
CA MET A 75 9.65 -20.05 -18.95
C MET A 75 9.45 -21.09 -17.82
N GLY A 76 8.34 -21.83 -17.82
CA GLY A 76 8.03 -22.88 -16.85
C GLY A 76 7.45 -22.39 -15.54
N ILE A 77 7.00 -21.13 -15.46
CA ILE A 77 6.34 -20.59 -14.28
C ILE A 77 4.87 -21.01 -14.31
N ASN A 78 4.39 -21.68 -13.26
CA ASN A 78 2.96 -22.01 -13.16
C ASN A 78 2.14 -20.76 -12.78
N VAL A 79 1.63 -20.06 -13.80
CA VAL A 79 0.91 -18.78 -13.67
C VAL A 79 -0.31 -18.91 -12.76
N VAL A 80 -1.09 -19.99 -12.91
CA VAL A 80 -2.30 -20.22 -12.10
C VAL A 80 -1.95 -20.35 -10.62
N TYR A 81 -0.94 -21.13 -10.28
CA TYR A 81 -0.51 -21.32 -8.91
C TYR A 81 -0.09 -20.00 -8.24
N TYR A 82 0.71 -19.18 -8.94
CA TYR A 82 1.17 -17.91 -8.39
C TYR A 82 0.04 -16.86 -8.31
N LYS A 83 -0.89 -16.84 -9.26
CA LYS A 83 -2.08 -15.97 -9.18
C LYS A 83 -2.97 -16.35 -7.99
N MET A 84 -3.20 -17.64 -7.75
CA MET A 84 -3.92 -18.11 -6.56
C MET A 84 -3.20 -17.74 -5.26
N MET A 85 -1.89 -17.92 -5.21
CA MET A 85 -1.07 -17.54 -4.04
C MET A 85 -1.17 -16.04 -3.76
N ALA A 86 -1.08 -15.19 -4.78
CA ALA A 86 -1.24 -13.75 -4.63
C ALA A 86 -2.62 -13.38 -4.08
N PHE A 87 -3.67 -14.04 -4.56
CA PHE A 87 -5.03 -13.84 -4.07
C PHE A 87 -5.18 -14.25 -2.60
N ILE A 88 -4.64 -15.41 -2.20
CA ILE A 88 -4.68 -15.89 -0.81
C ILE A 88 -3.96 -14.92 0.12
N ILE A 89 -2.77 -14.46 -0.26
CA ILE A 89 -2.00 -13.49 0.53
C ILE A 89 -2.77 -12.16 0.67
N GLY A 90 -3.34 -11.67 -0.42
CA GLY A 90 -4.16 -10.46 -0.41
C GLY A 90 -5.40 -10.59 0.47
N ALA A 91 -6.12 -11.70 0.37
CA ALA A 91 -7.29 -12.00 1.19
C ALA A 91 -6.93 -12.11 2.68
N PHE A 92 -5.80 -12.72 3.02
CA PHE A 92 -5.32 -12.82 4.39
C PHE A 92 -5.02 -11.43 5.00
N ILE A 93 -4.33 -10.56 4.26
CA ILE A 93 -4.02 -9.19 4.69
C ILE A 93 -5.33 -8.38 4.83
N ALA A 94 -6.24 -8.51 3.87
CA ALA A 94 -7.55 -7.86 3.94
C ALA A 94 -8.36 -8.32 5.15
N GLY A 95 -8.32 -9.62 5.49
CA GLY A 95 -8.95 -10.18 6.68
C GLY A 95 -8.41 -9.58 7.98
N ILE A 96 -7.09 -9.42 8.08
CA ILE A 96 -6.47 -8.72 9.23
C ILE A 96 -6.97 -7.27 9.29
N GLY A 97 -6.98 -6.56 8.16
CA GLY A 97 -7.48 -5.18 8.09
C GLY A 97 -8.94 -5.06 8.51
N GLY A 98 -9.80 -5.97 8.05
CA GLY A 98 -11.21 -6.02 8.43
C GLY A 98 -11.43 -6.31 9.91
N GLY A 99 -10.65 -7.24 10.48
CA GLY A 99 -10.68 -7.54 11.92
C GLY A 99 -10.27 -6.33 12.77
N LEU A 100 -9.19 -5.64 12.39
CA LEU A 100 -8.76 -4.41 13.07
C LEU A 100 -9.82 -3.30 12.96
N TYR A 101 -10.43 -3.15 11.79
CA TYR A 101 -11.52 -2.18 11.59
C TYR A 101 -12.68 -2.44 12.55
N ALA A 102 -13.10 -3.71 12.69
CA ALA A 102 -14.16 -4.09 13.61
C ALA A 102 -13.88 -3.70 15.07
N HIS A 103 -12.63 -3.90 15.51
CA HIS A 103 -12.20 -3.58 16.87
C HIS A 103 -11.98 -2.08 17.13
N ILE A 104 -11.86 -1.26 16.08
CA ILE A 104 -11.74 0.20 16.20
C ILE A 104 -13.11 0.85 16.23
N THR A 105 -14.03 0.40 15.34
CA THR A 105 -15.34 1.04 15.17
C THR A 105 -16.41 0.55 16.15
N ASN A 106 -16.15 -0.52 16.92
CA ASN A 106 -17.08 -1.16 17.87
C ASN A 106 -18.38 -1.69 17.24
N PHE A 107 -18.72 -1.24 16.08
CA PHE A 107 -19.92 -1.58 15.34
C PHE A 107 -19.65 -1.63 13.85
N ILE A 108 -20.05 -2.71 13.20
CA ILE A 108 -19.92 -2.90 11.76
C ILE A 108 -21.30 -2.73 11.13
N ASN A 109 -21.41 -1.78 10.22
CA ASN A 109 -22.62 -1.59 9.43
C ASN A 109 -22.40 -2.13 8.01
N PRO A 110 -23.36 -2.83 7.40
CA PRO A 110 -23.27 -3.22 5.98
C PRO A 110 -22.98 -2.07 5.02
N THR A 111 -23.39 -0.84 5.35
CA THR A 111 -23.10 0.37 4.56
C THR A 111 -21.63 0.73 4.51
N ASP A 112 -20.82 0.30 5.49
CA ASP A 112 -19.37 0.52 5.52
C ASP A 112 -18.64 -0.27 4.42
N PHE A 113 -19.28 -1.31 3.89
CA PHE A 113 -18.78 -2.14 2.78
C PHE A 113 -19.47 -1.83 1.44
N SER A 114 -19.96 -0.60 1.30
CA SER A 114 -20.61 -0.15 0.06
C SER A 114 -19.62 -0.10 -1.12
N TYR A 115 -20.16 -0.20 -2.35
CA TYR A 115 -19.39 -0.06 -3.58
C TYR A 115 -18.53 1.23 -3.59
N HIS A 116 -19.08 2.33 -3.11
CA HIS A 116 -18.36 3.60 -3.02
C HIS A 116 -17.08 3.49 -2.16
N LYS A 117 -17.17 2.79 -1.03
CA LYS A 117 -16.01 2.55 -0.15
C LYS A 117 -14.95 1.66 -0.82
N VAL A 118 -15.38 0.65 -1.57
CA VAL A 118 -14.45 -0.22 -2.31
C VAL A 118 -13.70 0.58 -3.38
N VAL A 119 -14.39 1.41 -4.14
CA VAL A 119 -13.77 2.29 -5.14
C VAL A 119 -12.75 3.22 -4.47
N GLN A 120 -13.12 3.84 -3.35
CA GLN A 120 -12.22 4.71 -2.58
C GLN A 120 -10.94 3.98 -2.15
N ILE A 121 -11.04 2.75 -1.63
CA ILE A 121 -9.89 1.94 -1.22
C ILE A 121 -9.01 1.57 -2.41
N LEU A 122 -9.60 1.25 -3.58
CA LEU A 122 -8.84 0.96 -4.79
C LEU A 122 -8.06 2.17 -5.33
N LEU A 123 -8.56 3.38 -5.08
CA LEU A 123 -7.88 4.60 -5.50
C LEU A 123 -6.59 4.88 -4.68
N PHE A 124 -6.48 4.40 -3.44
CA PHE A 124 -5.31 4.62 -2.60
C PHE A 124 -4.00 4.12 -3.21
N PRO A 125 -3.88 2.85 -3.65
CA PRO A 125 -2.67 2.37 -4.30
C PRO A 125 -2.44 2.98 -5.69
N VAL A 126 -3.51 3.29 -6.43
CA VAL A 126 -3.38 3.93 -7.75
C VAL A 126 -2.80 5.34 -7.60
N PHE A 127 -3.32 6.11 -6.63
CA PHE A 127 -2.83 7.45 -6.32
C PHE A 127 -1.38 7.45 -5.80
N GLY A 128 -1.06 6.55 -4.90
CA GLY A 128 0.26 6.46 -4.29
C GLY A 128 1.34 5.90 -5.20
N GLY A 129 0.95 5.14 -6.22
CA GLY A 129 1.84 4.38 -7.10
C GLY A 129 1.78 2.89 -6.79
N SER A 130 1.12 2.12 -7.65
CA SER A 130 0.85 0.67 -7.46
C SER A 130 2.10 -0.20 -7.53
N ASN A 131 3.21 0.34 -8.04
CA ASN A 131 4.47 -0.41 -8.21
C ASN A 131 5.34 -0.42 -6.95
N VAL A 132 5.02 0.41 -5.97
CA VAL A 132 5.84 0.61 -4.77
C VAL A 132 4.98 0.46 -3.51
N VAL A 133 5.37 -0.43 -2.60
CA VAL A 133 4.65 -0.64 -1.32
C VAL A 133 4.52 0.68 -0.53
N TRP A 134 5.59 1.46 -0.45
CA TRP A 134 5.57 2.77 0.20
C TRP A 134 4.66 3.79 -0.48
N GLY A 135 4.45 3.65 -1.81
CA GLY A 135 3.52 4.47 -2.57
C GLY A 135 2.09 4.30 -2.06
N SER A 136 1.64 3.07 -1.94
CA SER A 136 0.30 2.76 -1.44
C SER A 136 0.08 3.27 -0.01
N VAL A 137 1.08 3.17 0.87
CA VAL A 137 1.02 3.66 2.26
C VAL A 137 0.90 5.18 2.29
N LEU A 138 1.75 5.91 1.54
CA LEU A 138 1.68 7.37 1.47
C LEU A 138 0.43 7.85 0.75
N GLY A 139 0.00 7.16 -0.31
CA GLY A 139 -1.24 7.46 -1.01
C GLY A 139 -2.46 7.35 -0.11
N SER A 140 -2.56 6.27 0.68
CA SER A 140 -3.64 6.09 1.64
C SER A 140 -3.62 7.17 2.73
N PHE A 141 -2.45 7.52 3.25
CA PHE A 141 -2.31 8.58 4.26
C PHE A 141 -2.77 9.94 3.73
N ILE A 142 -2.28 10.34 2.56
CA ILE A 142 -2.65 11.62 1.93
C ILE A 142 -4.14 11.66 1.62
N LEU A 143 -4.68 10.61 0.98
CA LEU A 143 -6.09 10.57 0.60
C LEU A 143 -7.04 10.46 1.80
N THR A 144 -6.58 9.91 2.93
CA THR A 144 -7.36 9.87 4.17
C THR A 144 -7.35 11.22 4.89
N LEU A 145 -6.23 11.94 4.87
CA LEU A 145 -6.12 13.27 5.46
C LEU A 145 -6.84 14.35 4.63
N LEU A 146 -6.86 14.19 3.32
CA LEU A 146 -7.42 15.19 2.41
C LEU A 146 -8.88 15.56 2.74
N PRO A 147 -9.82 14.61 2.93
CA PRO A 147 -11.17 14.93 3.33
C PRO A 147 -11.27 15.60 4.70
N GLU A 148 -10.36 15.31 5.62
CA GLU A 148 -10.33 15.92 6.95
C GLU A 148 -9.89 17.40 6.87
N VAL A 149 -8.86 17.66 6.07
CA VAL A 149 -8.41 19.04 5.79
C VAL A 149 -9.48 19.85 5.05
N LEU A 150 -10.24 19.21 4.15
CA LEU A 150 -11.33 19.84 3.40
C LEU A 150 -12.66 19.88 4.17
N ARG A 151 -12.67 19.50 5.45
CA ARG A 151 -13.89 19.45 6.27
C ARG A 151 -14.62 20.78 6.41
N PHE A 152 -13.89 21.90 6.32
CA PHE A 152 -14.48 23.23 6.31
C PHE A 152 -15.26 23.56 5.02
N LEU A 153 -15.08 22.76 3.93
CA LEU A 153 -15.79 22.84 2.65
C LEU A 153 -16.80 21.70 2.50
N SER A 154 -17.58 21.42 3.56
CA SER A 154 -18.44 20.22 3.71
C SER A 154 -19.32 19.91 2.49
N ASP A 155 -19.90 20.94 1.86
CA ASP A 155 -20.88 20.79 0.78
C ASP A 155 -20.21 20.45 -0.58
N TYR A 156 -18.94 20.77 -0.75
CA TYR A 156 -18.19 20.56 -2.01
C TYR A 156 -17.14 19.46 -1.90
N ARG A 157 -17.00 18.84 -0.74
CA ARG A 157 -15.95 17.88 -0.42
C ARG A 157 -15.86 16.75 -1.43
N ASP A 158 -16.98 16.11 -1.77
CA ASP A 158 -17.00 14.94 -2.67
C ASP A 158 -16.69 15.34 -4.11
N ILE A 159 -17.12 16.55 -4.53
CA ILE A 159 -16.84 17.09 -5.86
C ILE A 159 -15.34 17.42 -5.98
N ILE A 160 -14.77 18.08 -4.97
CA ILE A 160 -13.35 18.44 -4.94
C ILE A 160 -12.48 17.17 -4.91
N TYR A 161 -12.88 16.17 -4.11
CA TYR A 161 -12.20 14.89 -4.03
C TYR A 161 -12.22 14.16 -5.38
N GLY A 162 -13.38 14.07 -6.04
CA GLY A 162 -13.52 13.46 -7.35
C GLY A 162 -12.72 14.20 -8.43
N ALA A 163 -12.80 15.54 -8.46
CA ALA A 163 -12.05 16.37 -9.40
C ALA A 163 -10.54 16.24 -9.21
N LEU A 164 -10.08 16.25 -7.97
CA LEU A 164 -8.65 16.07 -7.63
C LEU A 164 -8.13 14.71 -8.10
N LEU A 165 -8.92 13.64 -7.93
CA LEU A 165 -8.57 12.31 -8.42
C LEU A 165 -8.45 12.28 -9.94
N VAL A 166 -9.41 12.86 -10.66
CA VAL A 166 -9.39 12.91 -12.13
C VAL A 166 -8.18 13.69 -12.63
N ILE A 167 -7.92 14.86 -12.06
CA ILE A 167 -6.76 15.69 -12.41
C ILE A 167 -5.46 14.93 -12.15
N LEU A 168 -5.35 14.24 -11.03
CA LEU A 168 -4.14 13.53 -10.67
C LEU A 168 -3.89 12.33 -11.57
N MET A 169 -4.92 11.56 -11.92
CA MET A 169 -4.83 10.49 -12.91
C MET A 169 -4.45 11.01 -14.32
N ALA A 170 -4.96 12.20 -14.70
CA ALA A 170 -4.64 12.79 -15.99
C ALA A 170 -3.19 13.31 -16.06
N VAL A 171 -2.66 13.85 -14.96
CA VAL A 171 -1.32 14.45 -14.91
C VAL A 171 -0.23 13.41 -14.58
N ARG A 172 -0.56 12.40 -13.74
CA ARG A 172 0.39 11.36 -13.31
C ARG A 172 -0.28 9.99 -13.19
N PRO A 173 -0.38 9.26 -14.31
CA PRO A 173 -1.00 7.92 -14.32
C PRO A 173 -0.20 6.89 -13.50
N ASP A 174 1.11 7.11 -13.29
CA ASP A 174 1.99 6.23 -12.50
C ASP A 174 1.92 6.47 -10.98
N GLY A 175 1.07 7.40 -10.52
CA GLY A 175 0.97 7.82 -9.13
C GLY A 175 2.01 8.85 -8.68
N ILE A 176 1.92 9.27 -7.40
CA ILE A 176 2.82 10.29 -6.84
C ILE A 176 4.24 9.75 -6.67
N LEU A 177 4.37 8.52 -6.21
CA LEU A 177 5.66 7.86 -5.99
C LEU A 177 5.96 6.91 -7.14
N THR A 178 6.84 7.35 -8.03
CA THR A 178 7.40 6.51 -9.08
C THR A 178 8.60 5.72 -8.51
N GLU A 179 8.86 4.52 -9.02
CA GLU A 179 10.01 3.69 -8.63
C GLU A 179 11.33 4.47 -8.70
N SER A 180 11.49 5.35 -9.69
CA SER A 180 12.66 6.22 -9.82
C SER A 180 12.85 7.22 -8.67
N MET A 181 11.77 7.70 -8.06
CA MET A 181 11.84 8.57 -6.88
C MET A 181 12.24 7.79 -5.62
N VAL A 182 11.66 6.59 -5.45
CA VAL A 182 11.99 5.72 -4.31
C VAL A 182 13.43 5.24 -4.38
N ASP A 183 13.94 4.94 -5.57
CA ASP A 183 15.35 4.60 -5.77
C ASP A 183 16.29 5.75 -5.45
N LYS A 184 15.93 7.00 -5.78
CA LYS A 184 16.71 8.19 -5.39
C LYS A 184 16.73 8.37 -3.87
N ILE A 185 15.61 8.19 -3.21
CA ILE A 185 15.49 8.31 -1.74
C ILE A 185 16.24 7.14 -1.06
N SER A 186 16.09 5.92 -1.57
CA SER A 186 16.76 4.73 -1.07
C SER A 186 18.28 4.84 -1.16
N ARG A 187 18.81 5.38 -2.28
CA ARG A 187 20.24 5.66 -2.43
C ARG A 187 20.73 6.70 -1.43
N LYS A 188 19.93 7.73 -1.16
CA LYS A 188 20.28 8.79 -0.19
C LYS A 188 20.30 8.27 1.25
N LEU A 189 19.50 7.23 1.53
CA LEU A 189 19.43 6.54 2.83
C LEU A 189 20.40 5.35 2.95
N GLY A 190 21.25 5.09 1.94
CA GLY A 190 22.30 4.05 1.99
C GLY A 190 21.83 2.62 1.68
N PHE A 191 20.59 2.42 1.26
CA PHE A 191 20.11 1.11 0.83
C PHE A 191 20.54 0.82 -0.61
N LYS A 192 21.49 -0.10 -0.81
CA LYS A 192 21.93 -0.57 -2.13
C LYS A 192 20.84 -1.44 -2.77
N LYS A 193 19.89 -0.87 -3.49
CA LYS A 193 19.12 -1.58 -4.52
C LYS A 193 19.76 -1.37 -5.88
N ALA A 194 19.68 -2.38 -6.77
CA ALA A 194 20.08 -2.22 -8.16
C ALA A 194 19.31 -1.04 -8.79
N PRO A 195 19.94 -0.23 -9.64
CA PRO A 195 19.28 0.91 -10.26
C PRO A 195 18.08 0.42 -11.09
N TYR A 196 16.93 1.07 -10.89
CA TYR A 196 15.78 0.88 -11.76
C TYR A 196 16.15 1.38 -13.16
N ILE A 197 16.13 0.49 -14.14
CA ILE A 197 16.29 0.82 -15.56
C ILE A 197 14.89 0.82 -16.17
N PRO A 198 14.37 1.95 -16.64
CA PRO A 198 13.07 2.00 -17.30
C PRO A 198 13.04 1.05 -18.50
N GLU A 199 11.92 0.38 -18.68
CA GLU A 199 11.75 -0.62 -19.75
C GLU A 199 12.03 -0.01 -21.14
N SER A 200 11.70 1.26 -21.33
CA SER A 200 12.04 2.02 -22.54
C SER A 200 13.55 2.08 -22.81
N GLN A 201 14.39 2.22 -21.80
CA GLN A 201 15.85 2.23 -21.97
C GLN A 201 16.39 0.84 -22.30
N VAL A 202 15.85 -0.20 -21.66
CA VAL A 202 16.24 -1.60 -21.96
C VAL A 202 15.88 -1.96 -23.40
N LEU A 203 14.71 -1.55 -23.87
CA LEU A 203 14.27 -1.77 -25.24
C LEU A 203 15.15 -0.99 -26.24
N THR A 204 15.51 0.25 -25.95
CA THR A 204 16.38 1.06 -26.80
C THR A 204 17.78 0.46 -26.89
N GLU A 205 18.38 0.06 -25.76
CA GLU A 205 19.70 -0.60 -25.74
C GLU A 205 19.70 -1.93 -26.48
N ARG A 206 18.65 -2.75 -26.34
CA ARG A 206 18.51 -4.02 -27.09
C ARG A 206 18.34 -3.77 -28.58
N PHE A 207 17.61 -2.75 -28.97
CA PHE A 207 17.41 -2.39 -30.38
C PHE A 207 18.72 -1.88 -31.02
N GLU A 208 19.47 -1.06 -30.32
CA GLU A 208 20.79 -0.61 -30.79
C GLU A 208 21.82 -1.75 -30.85
N ALA A 209 21.81 -2.65 -29.87
CA ALA A 209 22.67 -3.83 -29.90
C ALA A 209 22.31 -4.79 -31.06
N TYR A 210 21.01 -4.91 -31.38
CA TYR A 210 20.57 -5.68 -32.54
C TYR A 210 21.01 -5.04 -33.86
N LYS A 211 20.88 -3.72 -34.01
CA LYS A 211 21.37 -3.00 -35.19
C LYS A 211 22.86 -3.17 -35.40
N ARG A 212 23.69 -3.00 -34.37
CA ARG A 212 25.14 -3.22 -34.46
C ARG A 212 25.49 -4.62 -34.95
N LYS A 213 24.80 -5.66 -34.42
CA LYS A 213 25.00 -7.04 -34.89
C LYS A 213 24.57 -7.29 -36.34
N GLN A 214 23.64 -6.52 -36.87
CA GLN A 214 23.26 -6.61 -38.29
C GLN A 214 24.27 -5.90 -39.18
N GLU A 215 24.81 -4.78 -38.76
CA GLU A 215 25.87 -4.04 -39.46
C GLU A 215 27.17 -4.87 -39.52
N GLU A 216 27.57 -5.54 -38.45
CA GLU A 216 28.72 -6.46 -38.41
C GLU A 216 28.57 -7.71 -39.34
N LYS A 217 27.36 -8.10 -39.67
CA LYS A 217 27.09 -9.22 -40.57
C LYS A 217 27.06 -8.84 -42.06
N GLN A 218 26.96 -7.53 -42.36
CA GLN A 218 26.86 -7.00 -43.72
C GLN A 218 28.18 -6.40 -44.25
N GLY A 219 29.18 -6.20 -43.35
CA GLY A 219 30.55 -5.81 -43.71
C GLY A 219 31.50 -7.00 -43.69
#